data_5adc9e006a62eb58781adee268c11359
#
_entry.id   5adc9e006a62eb58781adee268c11359
#
_cell.length_a   1.000
_cell.length_b   1.000
_cell.length_c   1.000
_cell.angle_alpha   90.00
_cell.angle_beta   90.00
_cell.angle_gamma   90.00
#
_symmetry.space_group_name_H-M   'P 1'
#
loop_
_entity.id
_entity.type
_entity.pdbx_description
1 polymer ?
#
loop_
_entity_poly.entity_id
_entity_poly.type
_entity_poly.pdbx_seq_one_letter_code
_entity_poly.pdbx_strand_id
1 'polypeptide(L)'
;ISIKEAAAESAPAEVGDLTIVPDPLGELKATISFTAPTLAADGSELSALTKIEIYREDTRLIKTFDAPAPGDKLTYVDESPANGDNHYSVIAYNEVGAGSPALLGLFVGEDIPGAPQNFSQKIVDGDVVLTWEMDELGWNSHYINHDKLTYNLWDSADGFTLSEISKGIKAEDNSYTIEDRAEEGKQRQIIYCLQAETRTGTGSRAFSNTLIVGESLRLPYNETFADKKMSSRWFQSATDSKDVSALVEDDRNNDGGAMSISGHEKGCEISLFSSKIWIKDEPKLVLSFWYKLPADGALSAGLMKDFEVVKLNGLEPAGDWKFASFDLSDQTGIDYAQVTFRYVAGSEPCYIDDIELTATPLSLDTTVEHPTVVARYSVAGQCVDENYRGVVIERRSDGTVAKSIR
;
A
#
# COMPACT_ATOMS: atom_id res chain seq x y z
N ILE A 1 5.46 44.30 -14.60
CA ILE A 1 5.83 44.19 -16.03
C ILE A 1 6.82 45.34 -16.28
N SER A 2 8.13 45.05 -16.31
CA SER A 2 9.11 46.03 -16.78
C SER A 2 9.16 45.90 -18.30
N ILE A 3 8.79 46.96 -18.98
CA ILE A 3 8.98 47.09 -20.43
C ILE A 3 10.50 47.31 -20.61
N LYS A 4 11.23 46.27 -21.07
CA LYS A 4 12.61 46.44 -21.55
C LYS A 4 12.52 47.22 -22.86
N GLU A 5 13.23 48.35 -22.97
CA GLU A 5 13.44 49.03 -24.23
C GLU A 5 14.01 48.02 -25.26
N ALA A 6 13.51 48.06 -26.50
CA ALA A 6 14.07 47.25 -27.57
C ALA A 6 15.54 47.72 -27.80
N ALA A 7 16.43 46.72 -28.07
CA ALA A 7 17.80 47.00 -28.43
C ALA A 7 17.84 47.95 -29.65
N ALA A 8 18.80 48.89 -29.71
CA ALA A 8 18.99 49.72 -30.89
C ALA A 8 19.35 48.84 -32.08
N GLU A 9 18.92 49.22 -33.30
CA GLU A 9 19.14 48.39 -34.51
C GLU A 9 20.61 48.02 -34.75
N SER A 10 21.55 48.88 -34.39
CA SER A 10 22.99 48.63 -34.51
C SER A 10 23.65 48.07 -33.22
N ALA A 11 22.88 47.75 -32.18
CA ALA A 11 23.38 47.00 -31.02
C ALA A 11 23.63 45.51 -31.39
N PRO A 12 24.47 44.76 -30.64
CA PRO A 12 24.75 43.36 -30.98
C PRO A 12 23.50 42.49 -31.02
N ALA A 13 23.43 41.53 -31.92
CA ALA A 13 22.48 40.42 -31.87
C ALA A 13 22.72 39.57 -30.63
N GLU A 14 21.85 38.58 -30.39
CA GLU A 14 22.05 37.56 -29.35
C GLU A 14 23.34 36.78 -29.59
N VAL A 15 23.96 36.28 -28.51
CA VAL A 15 25.09 35.34 -28.63
C VAL A 15 24.61 34.06 -29.28
N GLY A 16 25.46 33.44 -30.11
CA GLY A 16 25.17 32.16 -30.76
C GLY A 16 25.53 30.96 -29.89
N ASP A 17 24.94 29.80 -30.21
CA ASP A 17 25.27 28.50 -29.64
C ASP A 17 25.29 28.44 -28.09
N LEU A 18 24.44 29.22 -27.42
CA LEU A 18 24.39 29.24 -25.97
C LEU A 18 24.01 27.86 -25.46
N THR A 19 24.91 27.28 -24.70
CA THR A 19 24.70 26.00 -23.97
C THR A 19 25.09 26.20 -22.52
N ILE A 20 24.34 25.55 -21.62
CA ILE A 20 24.67 25.53 -20.20
C ILE A 20 24.54 24.05 -19.75
N VAL A 21 25.64 23.54 -19.20
CA VAL A 21 25.74 22.13 -18.78
C VAL A 21 25.96 22.09 -17.26
N PRO A 22 25.03 21.51 -16.47
CA PRO A 22 25.22 21.32 -15.04
C PRO A 22 26.28 20.24 -14.79
N ASP A 23 26.81 20.22 -13.57
CA ASP A 23 27.67 19.13 -13.14
C ASP A 23 26.88 17.82 -13.11
N PRO A 24 27.37 16.73 -13.76
CA PRO A 24 26.62 15.48 -13.87
C PRO A 24 26.51 14.70 -12.56
N LEU A 25 27.28 15.06 -11.53
CA LEU A 25 27.26 14.42 -10.20
C LEU A 25 26.58 15.34 -9.16
N GLY A 26 25.80 16.32 -9.61
CA GLY A 26 25.00 17.18 -8.75
C GLY A 26 25.81 18.17 -7.91
N GLU A 27 27.05 18.50 -8.30
CA GLU A 27 27.75 19.62 -7.71
C GLU A 27 27.09 20.94 -8.12
N LEU A 28 27.17 21.95 -7.26
CA LEU A 28 26.61 23.28 -7.54
C LEU A 28 27.55 24.04 -8.50
N LYS A 29 27.59 23.55 -9.75
CA LYS A 29 28.38 24.10 -10.85
C LYS A 29 27.60 24.03 -12.16
N ALA A 30 27.81 25.02 -13.01
CA ALA A 30 27.25 25.06 -14.36
C ALA A 30 28.28 25.67 -15.34
N THR A 31 28.56 24.93 -16.41
CA THR A 31 29.45 25.38 -17.49
C THR A 31 28.63 26.06 -18.58
N ILE A 32 28.86 27.36 -18.78
CA ILE A 32 28.20 28.23 -19.76
C ILE A 32 29.12 28.38 -20.96
N SER A 33 28.70 28.05 -22.16
CA SER A 33 29.46 28.19 -23.39
C SER A 33 28.61 28.85 -24.48
N PHE A 34 29.19 29.75 -25.23
CA PHE A 34 28.51 30.48 -26.30
C PHE A 34 29.50 31.07 -27.33
N THR A 35 28.98 31.52 -28.47
CA THR A 35 29.76 32.21 -29.50
C THR A 35 29.38 33.70 -29.50
N ALA A 36 30.37 34.62 -29.43
CA ALA A 36 30.15 36.03 -29.51
C ALA A 36 29.46 36.43 -30.84
N PRO A 37 28.48 37.33 -30.85
CA PRO A 37 27.77 37.68 -32.08
C PRO A 37 28.70 38.35 -33.09
N THR A 38 28.52 38.03 -34.36
CA THR A 38 29.22 38.68 -35.49
C THR A 38 28.37 39.72 -36.18
N LEU A 39 27.07 39.76 -35.89
CA LEU A 39 26.10 40.66 -36.49
C LEU A 39 25.41 41.51 -35.42
N ALA A 40 25.01 42.72 -35.81
CA ALA A 40 24.11 43.59 -35.05
C ALA A 40 22.65 43.10 -35.23
N ALA A 41 21.73 43.68 -34.46
CA ALA A 41 20.29 43.30 -34.50
C ALA A 41 19.64 43.58 -35.87
N ASP A 42 20.16 44.57 -36.65
CA ASP A 42 19.74 44.86 -38.01
C ASP A 42 20.39 43.95 -39.08
N GLY A 43 21.25 43.01 -38.70
CA GLY A 43 21.95 42.11 -39.60
C GLY A 43 23.26 42.68 -40.21
N SER A 44 23.68 43.88 -39.84
CA SER A 44 24.99 44.42 -40.23
C SER A 44 26.14 43.78 -39.49
N GLU A 45 27.33 43.72 -40.09
CA GLU A 45 28.53 43.16 -39.46
C GLU A 45 29.01 44.03 -38.27
N LEU A 46 29.35 43.37 -37.16
CA LEU A 46 29.95 44.01 -36.01
C LEU A 46 31.46 44.17 -36.19
N SER A 47 31.95 45.38 -36.02
CA SER A 47 33.39 45.68 -36.06
C SER A 47 34.09 45.34 -34.74
N ALA A 48 33.42 45.53 -33.61
CA ALA A 48 33.93 45.27 -32.26
C ALA A 48 32.82 45.12 -31.24
N LEU A 49 33.12 44.44 -30.17
CA LEU A 49 32.32 44.35 -28.95
C LEU A 49 33.07 45.08 -27.82
N THR A 50 32.37 45.75 -26.94
CA THR A 50 32.95 46.38 -25.75
C THR A 50 33.06 45.40 -24.59
N LYS A 51 32.04 44.56 -24.42
CA LYS A 51 31.99 43.50 -23.39
C LYS A 51 30.90 42.48 -23.70
N ILE A 52 30.96 41.31 -23.03
CA ILE A 52 29.85 40.40 -22.89
C ILE A 52 29.70 40.09 -21.41
N GLU A 53 28.47 40.17 -20.91
CA GLU A 53 28.13 39.93 -19.51
C GLU A 53 27.21 38.74 -19.36
N ILE A 54 27.48 37.93 -18.32
CA ILE A 54 26.61 36.83 -17.91
C ILE A 54 25.94 37.20 -16.60
N TYR A 55 24.63 37.11 -16.59
CA TYR A 55 23.83 37.33 -15.41
C TYR A 55 23.14 36.02 -15.00
N ARG A 56 22.95 35.81 -13.68
CA ARG A 56 22.11 34.82 -13.10
C ARG A 56 20.89 35.48 -12.45
N GLU A 57 19.71 34.91 -12.59
CA GLU A 57 18.44 35.44 -12.09
C GLU A 57 18.19 36.88 -12.58
N ASP A 58 18.49 37.12 -13.85
CA ASP A 58 18.30 38.42 -14.56
C ASP A 58 19.01 39.63 -13.99
N THR A 59 19.49 39.59 -12.77
CA THR A 59 20.01 40.76 -12.05
C THR A 59 21.41 40.61 -11.49
N ARG A 60 21.85 39.41 -11.22
CA ARG A 60 23.15 39.12 -10.61
C ARG A 60 24.22 38.93 -11.67
N LEU A 61 25.03 39.96 -11.90
CA LEU A 61 26.22 39.84 -12.76
C LEU A 61 27.22 38.87 -12.13
N ILE A 62 27.58 37.81 -12.89
CA ILE A 62 28.52 36.77 -12.44
C ILE A 62 29.82 36.76 -13.24
N LYS A 63 29.81 37.25 -14.49
CA LYS A 63 31.01 37.31 -15.32
C LYS A 63 30.92 38.43 -16.34
N THR A 64 32.05 39.12 -16.56
CA THR A 64 32.29 40.00 -17.69
C THR A 64 33.48 39.49 -18.50
N PHE A 65 33.33 39.50 -19.81
CA PHE A 65 34.41 39.34 -20.79
C PHE A 65 34.65 40.69 -21.42
N ASP A 66 35.86 41.24 -21.25
CA ASP A 66 36.23 42.58 -21.76
C ASP A 66 36.69 42.47 -23.21
N ALA A 67 36.08 43.27 -24.10
CA ALA A 67 36.39 43.41 -25.50
C ALA A 67 36.66 42.11 -26.27
N PRO A 68 35.74 41.08 -26.22
CA PRO A 68 35.93 39.88 -27.02
C PRO A 68 35.76 40.20 -28.51
N ALA A 69 36.45 39.46 -29.37
CA ALA A 69 36.25 39.63 -30.81
C ALA A 69 34.91 39.01 -31.26
N PRO A 70 34.23 39.61 -32.26
CA PRO A 70 33.07 38.96 -32.89
C PRO A 70 33.44 37.56 -33.38
N GLY A 71 32.61 36.54 -33.02
CA GLY A 71 32.85 35.16 -33.35
C GLY A 71 33.68 34.34 -32.35
N ASP A 72 34.21 34.97 -31.30
CA ASP A 72 34.97 34.27 -30.25
C ASP A 72 34.07 33.22 -29.56
N LYS A 73 34.62 32.04 -29.30
CA LYS A 73 34.00 30.99 -28.47
C LYS A 73 34.46 31.20 -27.04
N LEU A 74 33.48 31.46 -26.17
CA LEU A 74 33.70 31.82 -24.78
C LEU A 74 33.07 30.78 -23.87
N THR A 75 33.75 30.53 -22.75
CA THR A 75 33.26 29.60 -21.71
C THR A 75 33.52 30.17 -20.33
N TYR A 76 32.56 29.96 -19.44
CA TYR A 76 32.64 30.33 -18.03
C TYR A 76 32.02 29.23 -17.17
N VAL A 77 32.63 28.94 -16.02
CA VAL A 77 32.05 28.03 -15.02
C VAL A 77 31.51 28.87 -13.88
N ASP A 78 30.20 28.81 -13.67
CA ASP A 78 29.58 29.32 -12.43
C ASP A 78 29.81 28.29 -11.34
N GLU A 79 30.58 28.64 -10.31
CA GLU A 79 30.99 27.78 -9.20
C GLU A 79 30.02 27.82 -8.01
N SER A 80 28.92 28.55 -8.10
CA SER A 80 28.02 28.76 -6.98
C SER A 80 26.57 29.05 -7.36
N PRO A 81 25.98 28.31 -8.34
CA PRO A 81 24.54 28.38 -8.58
C PRO A 81 23.76 27.88 -7.37
N ALA A 82 22.48 28.19 -7.29
CA ALA A 82 21.59 27.60 -6.30
C ALA A 82 21.28 26.13 -6.64
N ASN A 83 20.94 25.33 -5.64
CA ASN A 83 20.34 24.02 -5.93
C ASN A 83 18.92 24.22 -6.47
N GLY A 84 18.59 23.58 -7.59
CA GLY A 84 17.32 23.74 -8.26
C GLY A 84 17.40 24.53 -9.57
N ASP A 85 16.29 25.11 -10.00
CA ASP A 85 16.21 25.88 -11.24
C ASP A 85 17.02 27.17 -11.14
N ASN A 86 17.85 27.39 -12.15
CA ASN A 86 18.63 28.63 -12.33
C ASN A 86 18.35 29.20 -13.71
N HIS A 87 18.27 30.53 -13.80
CA HIS A 87 18.08 31.25 -15.05
C HIS A 87 19.29 32.08 -15.36
N TYR A 88 19.78 31.98 -16.57
CA TYR A 88 20.94 32.73 -17.03
C TYR A 88 20.56 33.60 -18.21
N SER A 89 21.16 34.82 -18.28
CA SER A 89 21.11 35.68 -19.43
C SER A 89 22.52 36.10 -19.84
N VAL A 90 22.79 36.05 -21.15
CA VAL A 90 24.07 36.48 -21.73
C VAL A 90 23.80 37.64 -22.66
N ILE A 91 24.45 38.77 -22.42
CA ILE A 91 24.23 40.04 -23.12
C ILE A 91 25.55 40.56 -23.70
N ALA A 92 25.58 40.75 -25.01
CA ALA A 92 26.69 41.40 -25.67
C ALA A 92 26.49 42.94 -25.77
N TYR A 93 27.56 43.69 -25.70
CA TYR A 93 27.55 45.13 -25.75
C TYR A 93 28.55 45.64 -26.80
N ASN A 94 28.21 46.73 -27.46
CA ASN A 94 29.13 47.57 -28.25
C ASN A 94 29.04 49.03 -27.78
N GLU A 95 29.60 49.98 -28.53
CA GLU A 95 29.56 51.41 -28.17
C GLU A 95 28.14 52.00 -28.23
N VAL A 96 27.22 51.35 -28.97
CA VAL A 96 25.82 51.79 -29.08
C VAL A 96 25.01 51.40 -27.84
N GLY A 97 25.36 50.23 -27.24
CA GLY A 97 24.67 49.76 -26.06
C GLY A 97 24.54 48.25 -25.95
N ALA A 98 23.55 47.81 -25.15
CA ALA A 98 23.24 46.40 -24.93
C ALA A 98 22.49 45.80 -26.12
N GLY A 99 22.91 44.61 -26.54
CA GLY A 99 22.18 43.78 -27.46
C GLY A 99 21.01 43.01 -26.82
N SER A 100 20.37 42.15 -27.61
CA SER A 100 19.34 41.28 -27.12
C SER A 100 19.94 40.20 -26.18
N PRO A 101 19.29 39.87 -25.04
CA PRO A 101 19.78 38.83 -24.15
C PRO A 101 19.45 37.44 -24.68
N ALA A 102 20.43 36.56 -24.75
CA ALA A 102 20.18 35.13 -24.90
C ALA A 102 19.85 34.54 -23.50
N LEU A 103 18.76 33.79 -23.42
CA LEU A 103 18.22 33.30 -22.17
C LEU A 103 18.22 31.76 -22.15
N LEU A 104 18.64 31.17 -21.03
CA LEU A 104 18.52 29.72 -20.83
C LEU A 104 18.34 29.40 -19.33
N GLY A 105 17.37 28.53 -19.06
CA GLY A 105 17.13 28.00 -17.72
C GLY A 105 17.53 26.52 -17.62
N LEU A 106 18.03 26.10 -16.46
CA LEU A 106 18.34 24.70 -16.19
C LEU A 106 18.34 24.40 -14.69
N PHE A 107 18.16 23.13 -14.38
CA PHE A 107 18.32 22.61 -13.03
C PHE A 107 19.81 22.35 -12.72
N VAL A 108 20.29 22.74 -11.54
CA VAL A 108 21.65 22.48 -11.04
C VAL A 108 21.59 21.85 -9.66
N GLY A 109 22.48 20.90 -9.41
CA GLY A 109 22.60 20.25 -8.10
C GLY A 109 21.88 18.92 -8.00
N GLU A 110 21.54 18.52 -6.78
CA GLU A 110 20.82 17.28 -6.49
C GLU A 110 19.31 17.55 -6.44
N ASP A 111 18.55 16.64 -7.05
CA ASP A 111 17.09 16.60 -6.98
C ASP A 111 16.61 16.00 -5.65
N ILE A 112 15.30 16.09 -5.37
CA ILE A 112 14.65 15.31 -4.32
C ILE A 112 14.36 13.89 -4.84
N PRO A 113 14.41 12.86 -4.00
CA PRO A 113 14.12 11.49 -4.45
C PRO A 113 12.64 11.33 -4.84
N GLY A 114 12.35 10.41 -5.74
CA GLY A 114 11.00 9.93 -6.01
C GLY A 114 10.46 9.07 -4.86
N ALA A 115 9.23 8.57 -5.02
CA ALA A 115 8.69 7.53 -4.14
C ALA A 115 9.43 6.20 -4.39
N PRO A 116 9.70 5.40 -3.34
CA PRO A 116 10.13 4.01 -3.54
C PRO A 116 9.13 3.25 -4.42
N GLN A 117 9.62 2.57 -5.46
CA GLN A 117 8.82 1.79 -6.40
C GLN A 117 8.78 0.32 -5.97
N ASN A 118 7.74 -0.42 -6.37
CA ASN A 118 7.58 -1.85 -6.09
C ASN A 118 7.78 -2.21 -4.61
N PHE A 119 7.44 -1.26 -3.73
CA PHE A 119 7.61 -1.44 -2.28
C PHE A 119 6.70 -2.56 -1.78
N SER A 120 7.33 -3.62 -1.28
CA SER A 120 6.64 -4.83 -0.85
C SER A 120 7.24 -5.41 0.42
N GLN A 121 6.47 -6.27 1.07
CA GLN A 121 6.87 -7.03 2.25
C GLN A 121 6.56 -8.51 2.08
N LYS A 122 7.39 -9.35 2.68
CA LYS A 122 7.17 -10.80 2.79
C LYS A 122 7.74 -11.33 4.09
N ILE A 123 7.26 -12.52 4.51
CA ILE A 123 7.84 -13.23 5.66
C ILE A 123 8.91 -14.19 5.13
N VAL A 124 10.11 -14.11 5.71
CA VAL A 124 11.23 -15.01 5.43
C VAL A 124 11.82 -15.47 6.75
N ASP A 125 11.77 -16.76 7.02
CA ASP A 125 12.30 -17.40 8.24
C ASP A 125 11.80 -16.76 9.57
N GLY A 126 10.56 -16.24 9.58
CA GLY A 126 9.94 -15.58 10.74
C GLY A 126 10.08 -14.08 10.75
N ASP A 127 11.00 -13.51 10.02
CA ASP A 127 11.22 -12.07 9.92
C ASP A 127 10.39 -11.43 8.80
N VAL A 128 10.07 -10.14 8.94
CA VAL A 128 9.47 -9.36 7.87
C VAL A 128 10.57 -8.70 7.05
N VAL A 129 10.68 -9.09 5.79
CA VAL A 129 11.65 -8.52 4.83
C VAL A 129 10.93 -7.54 3.91
N LEU A 130 11.37 -6.29 3.93
CA LEU A 130 10.94 -5.20 3.06
C LEU A 130 11.87 -5.10 1.87
N THR A 131 11.32 -4.88 0.66
CA THR A 131 12.09 -4.65 -0.56
C THR A 131 11.43 -3.56 -1.40
N TRP A 132 12.24 -2.80 -2.14
CA TRP A 132 11.76 -1.73 -3.03
C TRP A 132 12.76 -1.47 -4.15
N GLU A 133 12.42 -0.56 -5.03
CA GLU A 133 13.29 -0.05 -6.09
C GLU A 133 13.31 1.49 -6.02
N MET A 134 14.38 2.09 -6.53
CA MET A 134 14.48 3.54 -6.68
C MET A 134 14.82 3.88 -8.13
N ASP A 135 14.17 4.91 -8.65
CA ASP A 135 14.49 5.47 -9.95
C ASP A 135 15.91 6.05 -9.95
N GLU A 136 16.62 5.96 -11.09
CA GLU A 136 17.97 6.53 -11.24
C GLU A 136 18.00 8.04 -11.05
N LEU A 137 16.91 8.73 -11.41
CA LEU A 137 16.76 10.17 -11.31
C LEU A 137 15.73 10.53 -10.24
N GLY A 138 15.83 11.76 -9.74
CA GLY A 138 14.90 12.30 -8.76
C GLY A 138 13.53 12.67 -9.36
N TRP A 139 12.68 13.24 -8.52
CA TRP A 139 11.30 13.62 -8.84
C TRP A 139 11.17 14.51 -10.08
N ASN A 140 12.10 15.45 -10.28
CA ASN A 140 12.13 16.36 -11.42
C ASN A 140 12.99 15.82 -12.58
N SER A 141 13.34 14.53 -12.59
CA SER A 141 14.19 13.90 -13.60
C SER A 141 15.64 14.41 -13.64
N HIS A 142 16.16 14.83 -12.49
CA HIS A 142 17.53 15.26 -12.33
C HIS A 142 18.32 14.34 -11.39
N TYR A 143 19.62 14.55 -11.30
CA TYR A 143 20.54 13.73 -10.54
C TYR A 143 20.16 13.63 -9.06
N ILE A 144 20.22 12.42 -8.51
CA ILE A 144 20.20 12.12 -7.07
C ILE A 144 21.43 11.29 -6.70
N ASN A 145 21.94 11.48 -5.49
CA ASN A 145 23.06 10.71 -4.99
C ASN A 145 22.54 9.48 -4.22
N HIS A 146 22.52 8.32 -4.88
CA HIS A 146 22.01 7.07 -4.29
C HIS A 146 22.80 6.62 -3.06
N ASP A 147 24.12 6.88 -2.99
CA ASP A 147 24.95 6.51 -1.84
C ASP A 147 24.58 7.30 -0.55
N LYS A 148 23.85 8.39 -0.71
CA LYS A 148 23.41 9.24 0.39
C LYS A 148 21.93 9.14 0.69
N LEU A 149 21.20 8.30 -0.03
CA LEU A 149 19.79 8.03 0.28
C LEU A 149 19.68 7.43 1.69
N THR A 150 18.70 7.93 2.41
CA THR A 150 18.23 7.34 3.65
C THR A 150 16.71 7.16 3.57
N TYR A 151 16.17 6.32 4.44
CA TYR A 151 14.74 6.01 4.41
C TYR A 151 14.13 6.19 5.79
N ASN A 152 12.91 6.70 5.81
CA ASN A 152 12.07 6.78 7.00
C ASN A 152 10.98 5.73 6.86
N LEU A 153 10.73 4.97 7.93
CA LEU A 153 9.85 3.81 7.95
C LEU A 153 8.80 3.95 9.05
N TRP A 154 7.56 3.68 8.69
CA TRP A 154 6.40 3.60 9.59
C TRP A 154 5.67 2.28 9.40
N ASP A 155 4.93 1.84 10.41
CA ASP A 155 3.90 0.82 10.28
C ASP A 155 2.50 1.41 10.42
N SER A 156 1.52 0.64 9.96
CA SER A 156 0.10 0.96 10.04
C SER A 156 -0.71 -0.33 10.09
N ALA A 157 -1.76 -0.33 10.91
CA ALA A 157 -2.75 -1.40 10.93
C ALA A 157 -3.93 -1.14 9.97
N ASP A 158 -4.17 0.10 9.58
CA ASP A 158 -5.32 0.55 8.81
C ASP A 158 -4.97 1.23 7.47
N GLY A 159 -3.67 1.44 7.20
CA GLY A 159 -3.16 2.17 6.03
C GLY A 159 -3.23 3.69 6.16
N PHE A 160 -3.79 4.23 7.23
CA PHE A 160 -3.98 5.68 7.43
C PHE A 160 -3.21 6.22 8.64
N THR A 161 -3.27 5.50 9.76
CA THR A 161 -2.59 5.89 11.00
C THR A 161 -1.17 5.34 11.00
N LEU A 162 -0.18 6.22 10.90
CA LEU A 162 1.23 5.84 10.81
C LEU A 162 1.92 5.93 12.17
N SER A 163 2.58 4.85 12.57
CA SER A 163 3.46 4.78 13.74
C SER A 163 4.91 4.68 13.28
N GLU A 164 5.75 5.62 13.69
CA GLU A 164 7.15 5.65 13.29
C GLU A 164 7.92 4.47 13.87
N ILE A 165 8.63 3.73 13.00
CA ILE A 165 9.52 2.63 13.38
C ILE A 165 10.98 3.10 13.41
N SER A 166 11.42 3.75 12.34
CA SER A 166 12.82 4.16 12.20
C SER A 166 12.98 5.31 11.22
N LYS A 167 14.01 6.13 11.43
CA LYS A 167 14.44 7.20 10.53
C LYS A 167 15.90 7.05 10.14
N GLY A 168 16.22 7.56 8.96
CA GLY A 168 17.59 7.61 8.48
C GLY A 168 18.19 6.22 8.22
N ILE A 169 17.34 5.24 7.88
CA ILE A 169 17.78 3.89 7.53
C ILE A 169 18.69 3.99 6.29
N LYS A 170 19.88 3.42 6.38
CA LYS A 170 20.71 3.14 5.21
C LYS A 170 20.44 1.70 4.81
N ALA A 171 19.89 1.52 3.62
CA ALA A 171 19.57 0.21 3.10
C ALA A 171 20.55 -0.15 1.99
N GLU A 172 21.29 -1.24 2.17
CA GLU A 172 22.03 -1.88 1.10
C GLU A 172 21.03 -2.68 0.26
N ASP A 173 21.21 -2.70 -1.05
CA ASP A 173 20.37 -3.44 -2.01
C ASP A 173 18.86 -3.17 -1.91
N ASN A 174 18.48 -1.96 -1.45
CA ASN A 174 17.08 -1.57 -1.30
C ASN A 174 16.24 -2.59 -0.53
N SER A 175 16.77 -3.10 0.57
CA SER A 175 16.15 -4.08 1.45
C SER A 175 16.33 -3.72 2.91
N TYR A 176 15.34 -4.08 3.74
CA TYR A 176 15.39 -3.90 5.19
C TYR A 176 14.64 -5.02 5.89
N THR A 177 15.27 -5.64 6.90
CA THR A 177 14.68 -6.72 7.67
C THR A 177 14.23 -6.22 9.03
N ILE A 178 13.01 -6.57 9.42
CA ILE A 178 12.44 -6.32 10.76
C ILE A 178 12.38 -7.68 11.44
N GLU A 179 13.33 -7.91 12.37
CA GLU A 179 13.54 -9.17 13.04
C GLU A 179 12.35 -9.56 13.95
N ASP A 180 12.01 -10.84 14.00
CA ASP A 180 11.00 -11.49 14.86
C ASP A 180 9.59 -10.86 14.82
N ARG A 181 9.31 -10.02 13.82
CA ARG A 181 8.06 -9.26 13.76
C ARG A 181 6.87 -10.11 13.32
N ALA A 182 7.12 -11.17 12.55
CA ALA A 182 6.07 -12.02 12.01
C ALA A 182 5.47 -12.97 13.06
N GLU A 183 6.25 -13.36 14.07
CA GLU A 183 5.86 -14.31 15.11
C GLU A 183 5.35 -13.64 16.39
N GLU A 184 5.48 -12.32 16.53
CA GLU A 184 5.17 -11.59 17.74
C GLU A 184 3.66 -11.51 18.04
N GLY A 185 3.23 -12.16 19.11
CA GLY A 185 1.92 -11.98 19.74
C GLY A 185 0.71 -12.43 18.92
N LYS A 186 -0.43 -11.78 19.16
CA LYS A 186 -1.69 -12.05 18.45
C LYS A 186 -1.60 -11.59 17.00
N GLN A 187 -2.28 -12.30 16.12
CA GLN A 187 -2.34 -11.91 14.71
C GLN A 187 -2.88 -10.49 14.54
N ARG A 188 -2.22 -9.73 13.67
CA ARG A 188 -2.60 -8.38 13.30
C ARG A 188 -2.27 -8.13 11.84
N GLN A 189 -3.06 -7.28 11.21
CA GLN A 189 -2.74 -6.71 9.90
C GLN A 189 -1.60 -5.70 10.06
N ILE A 190 -0.68 -5.69 9.10
CA ILE A 190 0.40 -4.72 9.06
C ILE A 190 0.65 -4.26 7.62
N ILE A 191 0.83 -2.97 7.48
CA ILE A 191 1.21 -2.28 6.25
C ILE A 191 2.40 -1.39 6.62
N TYR A 192 3.43 -1.38 5.80
CA TYR A 192 4.54 -0.45 5.99
C TYR A 192 4.44 0.72 5.04
N CYS A 193 4.91 1.87 5.51
CA CYS A 193 5.05 3.09 4.73
C CYS A 193 6.53 3.47 4.70
N LEU A 194 7.08 3.67 3.51
CA LEU A 194 8.48 4.00 3.29
C LEU A 194 8.59 5.33 2.55
N GLN A 195 9.54 6.16 2.94
CA GLN A 195 9.83 7.45 2.31
C GLN A 195 11.33 7.64 2.17
N ALA A 196 11.79 7.91 0.97
CA ALA A 196 13.19 8.22 0.71
C ALA A 196 13.50 9.67 1.06
N GLU A 197 14.73 9.92 1.53
CA GLU A 197 15.21 11.24 1.96
C GLU A 197 16.65 11.47 1.51
N THR A 198 16.93 12.67 1.04
CA THR A 198 18.28 13.21 0.80
C THR A 198 18.46 14.52 1.57
N ARG A 199 19.65 15.12 1.48
CA ARG A 199 19.91 16.45 2.05
C ARG A 199 19.05 17.56 1.43
N THR A 200 18.54 17.34 0.21
CA THR A 200 17.72 18.31 -0.54
C THR A 200 16.23 18.23 -0.23
N GLY A 201 15.78 17.11 0.33
CA GLY A 201 14.40 16.92 0.74
C GLY A 201 13.96 15.46 0.77
N THR A 202 12.67 15.28 1.03
CA THR A 202 12.01 13.98 1.11
C THR A 202 11.15 13.73 -0.14
N GLY A 203 11.15 12.49 -0.62
CA GLY A 203 10.26 12.02 -1.67
C GLY A 203 8.83 11.79 -1.19
N SER A 204 7.98 11.31 -2.09
CA SER A 204 6.65 10.86 -1.74
C SER A 204 6.71 9.53 -0.98
N ARG A 205 5.65 9.24 -0.22
CA ARG A 205 5.50 7.99 0.52
C ARG A 205 5.05 6.86 -0.39
N ALA A 206 5.59 5.66 -0.16
CA ALA A 206 5.11 4.42 -0.73
C ALA A 206 4.56 3.51 0.37
N PHE A 207 3.53 2.72 0.04
CA PHE A 207 2.94 1.74 0.95
C PHE A 207 3.19 0.33 0.42
N SER A 208 3.50 -0.59 1.31
CA SER A 208 3.66 -2.01 0.98
C SER A 208 2.31 -2.68 0.71
N ASN A 209 2.35 -3.90 0.19
CA ASN A 209 1.22 -4.83 0.34
C ASN A 209 0.90 -5.02 1.82
N THR A 210 -0.30 -5.56 2.11
CA THR A 210 -0.71 -5.93 3.46
C THR A 210 -0.22 -7.34 3.81
N LEU A 211 0.21 -7.57 5.05
CA LEU A 211 0.41 -8.91 5.63
C LEU A 211 -0.38 -9.07 6.92
N ILE A 212 -0.68 -10.31 7.28
CA ILE A 212 -1.12 -10.68 8.62
C ILE A 212 0.06 -11.37 9.32
N VAL A 213 0.56 -10.76 10.36
CA VAL A 213 1.64 -11.28 11.21
C VAL A 213 1.08 -11.87 12.49
N GLY A 214 1.84 -12.72 13.17
CA GLY A 214 1.45 -13.42 14.39
C GLY A 214 1.20 -14.91 14.16
N GLU A 215 1.07 -15.68 15.25
CA GLU A 215 0.91 -17.13 15.23
C GLU A 215 -0.40 -17.54 14.55
N SER A 216 -0.34 -18.52 13.65
CA SER A 216 -1.52 -19.05 12.97
C SER A 216 -2.45 -19.81 13.94
N LEU A 217 -3.76 -19.64 13.77
CA LEU A 217 -4.77 -20.42 14.46
C LEU A 217 -4.66 -21.89 14.03
N ARG A 218 -5.25 -22.80 14.83
CA ARG A 218 -5.25 -24.24 14.55
C ARG A 218 -6.66 -24.72 14.18
N LEU A 219 -6.73 -25.80 13.43
CA LEU A 219 -7.98 -26.52 13.17
C LEU A 219 -8.43 -27.32 14.39
N PRO A 220 -9.74 -27.52 14.60
CA PRO A 220 -10.84 -26.93 13.85
C PRO A 220 -10.97 -25.43 14.16
N TYR A 221 -11.28 -24.63 13.14
CA TYR A 221 -11.58 -23.22 13.30
C TYR A 221 -13.09 -23.02 13.23
N ASN A 222 -13.66 -22.35 14.23
CA ASN A 222 -15.07 -22.04 14.32
C ASN A 222 -15.27 -20.55 14.61
N GLU A 223 -16.23 -19.93 13.93
CA GLU A 223 -16.69 -18.58 14.19
C GLU A 223 -18.21 -18.51 14.12
N THR A 224 -18.84 -18.15 15.23
CA THR A 224 -20.30 -18.05 15.37
C THR A 224 -20.75 -16.61 15.61
N PHE A 225 -19.81 -15.67 15.72
CA PHE A 225 -20.09 -14.26 16.04
C PHE A 225 -20.93 -14.02 17.31
N ALA A 226 -21.09 -15.02 18.15
CA ALA A 226 -21.99 -15.01 19.32
C ALA A 226 -21.67 -13.91 20.36
N ASP A 227 -20.43 -13.43 20.42
CA ASP A 227 -20.03 -12.36 21.34
C ASP A 227 -20.33 -10.95 20.81
N LYS A 228 -20.92 -10.83 19.63
CA LYS A 228 -21.21 -9.56 18.91
C LYS A 228 -20.01 -8.61 18.83
N LYS A 229 -18.82 -9.15 18.84
CA LYS A 229 -17.61 -8.41 18.63
C LYS A 229 -16.93 -8.91 17.36
N MET A 230 -16.70 -7.99 16.44
CA MET A 230 -15.77 -8.25 15.36
C MET A 230 -14.43 -8.53 16.02
N SER A 231 -14.15 -9.81 16.18
CA SER A 231 -12.91 -10.22 16.82
C SER A 231 -11.75 -9.73 15.98
N SER A 232 -10.58 -9.51 16.60
CA SER A 232 -9.30 -9.26 15.89
C SER A 232 -8.89 -10.43 14.97
N ARG A 233 -9.81 -11.37 14.71
CA ARG A 233 -9.63 -12.52 13.85
C ARG A 233 -10.13 -12.33 12.42
N TRP A 234 -10.86 -11.22 12.16
CA TRP A 234 -11.40 -10.90 10.84
C TRP A 234 -10.92 -9.55 10.37
N PHE A 235 -10.63 -9.46 9.08
CA PHE A 235 -10.16 -8.28 8.39
C PHE A 235 -11.03 -8.00 7.18
N GLN A 236 -11.09 -6.75 6.77
CA GLN A 236 -11.91 -6.30 5.67
C GLN A 236 -11.06 -5.53 4.65
N SER A 237 -11.37 -5.74 3.37
CA SER A 237 -10.95 -4.89 2.27
C SER A 237 -12.20 -4.55 1.44
N ALA A 238 -12.37 -3.29 1.07
CA ALA A 238 -13.52 -2.82 0.32
C ALA A 238 -13.11 -1.83 -0.78
N THR A 239 -13.93 -1.73 -1.82
CA THR A 239 -13.70 -0.79 -2.94
C THR A 239 -13.85 0.66 -2.48
N ASP A 240 -14.74 0.92 -1.52
CA ASP A 240 -14.99 2.23 -0.91
C ASP A 240 -15.04 2.11 0.61
N SER A 241 -14.63 3.17 1.30
CA SER A 241 -14.67 3.26 2.76
C SER A 241 -16.08 3.26 3.36
N LYS A 242 -17.12 3.43 2.53
CA LYS A 242 -18.53 3.32 2.93
C LYS A 242 -19.05 1.89 2.92
N ASP A 243 -18.34 0.97 2.27
CA ASP A 243 -18.65 -0.45 2.24
C ASP A 243 -18.23 -1.06 3.57
N VAL A 244 -19.12 -1.78 4.22
CA VAL A 244 -18.87 -2.23 5.59
C VAL A 244 -19.27 -3.69 5.81
N SER A 245 -18.50 -4.34 6.69
CA SER A 245 -18.92 -5.56 7.37
C SER A 245 -19.24 -5.25 8.83
N ALA A 246 -20.37 -5.69 9.31
CA ALA A 246 -20.84 -5.41 10.66
C ALA A 246 -21.48 -6.64 11.29
N LEU A 247 -21.40 -6.76 12.63
CA LEU A 247 -22.14 -7.77 13.37
C LEU A 247 -23.56 -7.27 13.63
N VAL A 248 -24.52 -8.13 13.39
CA VAL A 248 -25.96 -7.88 13.56
C VAL A 248 -26.60 -8.93 14.45
N GLU A 249 -27.80 -8.63 14.97
CA GLU A 249 -28.56 -9.55 15.84
C GLU A 249 -29.42 -10.58 15.07
N ASP A 250 -29.54 -10.42 13.76
CA ASP A 250 -30.27 -11.37 12.91
C ASP A 250 -29.38 -12.61 12.62
N ASP A 251 -29.32 -13.47 13.60
CA ASP A 251 -28.59 -14.74 13.54
C ASP A 251 -29.52 -15.92 13.17
N ARG A 252 -28.92 -17.05 12.85
CA ARG A 252 -29.67 -18.25 12.46
C ARG A 252 -30.26 -19.00 13.64
N ASN A 253 -29.59 -19.03 14.77
CA ASN A 253 -29.89 -19.93 15.89
C ASN A 253 -30.11 -19.20 17.22
N ASN A 254 -30.20 -17.87 17.23
CA ASN A 254 -30.34 -17.00 18.39
C ASN A 254 -29.23 -17.17 19.44
N ASP A 255 -28.00 -17.43 19.00
CA ASP A 255 -26.82 -17.54 19.86
C ASP A 255 -26.09 -16.20 20.03
N GLY A 256 -26.42 -15.19 19.25
CA GLY A 256 -25.97 -13.84 19.53
C GLY A 256 -25.60 -12.96 18.36
N GLY A 257 -25.30 -13.44 17.18
CA GLY A 257 -24.97 -12.56 16.07
C GLY A 257 -24.55 -13.24 14.79
N ALA A 258 -24.69 -12.54 13.69
CA ALA A 258 -24.19 -12.93 12.38
C ALA A 258 -23.39 -11.79 11.74
N MET A 259 -22.55 -12.08 10.76
CA MET A 259 -21.85 -11.11 9.96
C MET A 259 -22.76 -10.62 8.83
N SER A 260 -22.98 -9.30 8.77
CA SER A 260 -23.64 -8.61 7.66
C SER A 260 -22.61 -7.88 6.81
N ILE A 261 -22.68 -8.03 5.49
CA ILE A 261 -21.80 -7.33 4.54
C ILE A 261 -22.66 -6.51 3.58
N SER A 262 -22.42 -5.21 3.50
CA SER A 262 -23.18 -4.27 2.66
C SER A 262 -22.30 -3.29 1.92
N GLY A 263 -22.59 -3.07 0.64
CA GLY A 263 -22.01 -2.01 -0.18
C GLY A 263 -22.90 -0.77 -0.19
N HIS A 264 -22.28 0.40 -0.37
CA HIS A 264 -23.01 1.67 -0.50
C HIS A 264 -23.73 1.82 -1.85
N GLU A 265 -23.26 1.09 -2.85
CA GLU A 265 -23.86 1.02 -4.19
C GLU A 265 -23.82 -0.42 -4.72
N LYS A 266 -24.75 -0.72 -5.63
CA LYS A 266 -24.76 -2.00 -6.31
C LYS A 266 -23.51 -2.19 -7.15
N GLY A 267 -22.87 -3.36 -7.01
CA GLY A 267 -21.65 -3.73 -7.73
C GLY A 267 -20.35 -3.40 -6.98
N CYS A 268 -20.42 -2.75 -5.80
CA CYS A 268 -19.26 -2.59 -4.93
C CYS A 268 -18.75 -3.95 -4.47
N GLU A 269 -17.44 -4.11 -4.38
CA GLU A 269 -16.81 -5.35 -3.91
C GLU A 269 -16.31 -5.20 -2.47
N ILE A 270 -16.70 -6.13 -1.61
CA ILE A 270 -16.25 -6.22 -0.24
C ILE A 270 -15.68 -7.63 -0.02
N SER A 271 -14.45 -7.68 0.47
CA SER A 271 -13.81 -8.93 0.87
C SER A 271 -13.65 -8.96 2.39
N LEU A 272 -14.14 -10.02 2.99
CA LEU A 272 -13.95 -10.34 4.39
C LEU A 272 -13.05 -11.57 4.48
N PHE A 273 -12.06 -11.55 5.36
CA PHE A 273 -11.11 -12.65 5.50
C PHE A 273 -10.67 -12.85 6.95
N SER A 274 -10.49 -14.09 7.31
CA SER A 274 -10.09 -14.49 8.67
C SER A 274 -8.61 -14.24 8.92
N SER A 275 -8.20 -14.36 10.19
CA SER A 275 -6.81 -14.60 10.57
C SER A 275 -6.24 -15.82 9.85
N LYS A 276 -4.92 -15.95 9.82
CA LYS A 276 -4.23 -17.14 9.29
C LYS A 276 -4.59 -18.37 10.12
N ILE A 277 -4.91 -19.44 9.43
CA ILE A 277 -5.21 -20.75 9.99
C ILE A 277 -4.21 -21.73 9.42
N TRP A 278 -3.50 -22.46 10.28
CA TRP A 278 -2.53 -23.49 9.87
C TRP A 278 -3.26 -24.69 9.29
N ILE A 279 -2.93 -25.05 8.05
CA ILE A 279 -3.56 -26.13 7.29
C ILE A 279 -2.55 -27.09 6.66
N LYS A 280 -1.26 -26.94 6.97
CA LYS A 280 -0.20 -27.80 6.46
C LYS A 280 -0.46 -29.25 6.84
N ASP A 281 -0.26 -30.15 5.88
CA ASP A 281 -0.38 -31.59 6.03
C ASP A 281 -1.81 -32.10 6.32
N GLU A 282 -2.83 -31.25 6.16
CA GLU A 282 -4.24 -31.66 6.32
C GLU A 282 -4.78 -32.19 4.99
N PRO A 283 -4.94 -33.52 4.87
CA PRO A 283 -5.33 -34.17 3.60
C PRO A 283 -6.79 -33.94 3.22
N LYS A 284 -7.62 -33.55 4.18
CA LYS A 284 -9.05 -33.27 4.00
C LYS A 284 -9.41 -31.95 4.67
N LEU A 285 -9.76 -30.97 3.88
CA LEU A 285 -10.15 -29.66 4.35
C LEU A 285 -11.55 -29.33 3.86
N VAL A 286 -12.45 -29.02 4.79
CA VAL A 286 -13.83 -28.64 4.49
C VAL A 286 -14.16 -27.32 5.13
N LEU A 287 -14.66 -26.38 4.31
CA LEU A 287 -15.24 -25.12 4.75
C LEU A 287 -16.76 -25.24 4.72
N SER A 288 -17.42 -24.96 5.83
CA SER A 288 -18.88 -24.91 5.92
C SER A 288 -19.35 -23.66 6.66
N PHE A 289 -20.53 -23.18 6.30
CA PHE A 289 -21.15 -21.98 6.91
C PHE A 289 -22.61 -21.86 6.50
N TRP A 290 -23.34 -20.97 7.16
CA TRP A 290 -24.67 -20.56 6.76
C TRP A 290 -24.63 -19.16 6.15
N TYR A 291 -25.52 -18.90 5.19
CA TYR A 291 -25.59 -17.61 4.52
C TYR A 291 -27.01 -17.24 4.07
N LYS A 292 -27.24 -15.92 3.94
CA LYS A 292 -28.33 -15.33 3.15
C LYS A 292 -27.72 -14.46 2.07
N LEU A 293 -28.20 -14.58 0.85
CA LEU A 293 -27.68 -13.85 -0.31
C LEU A 293 -28.82 -13.29 -1.15
N PRO A 294 -28.92 -11.95 -1.32
CA PRO A 294 -29.94 -11.34 -2.16
C PRO A 294 -29.80 -11.81 -3.62
N ALA A 295 -30.95 -11.80 -4.34
CA ALA A 295 -31.04 -12.34 -5.69
C ALA A 295 -30.17 -11.58 -6.73
N ASP A 296 -29.83 -10.33 -6.45
CA ASP A 296 -29.06 -9.45 -7.31
C ASP A 296 -27.62 -9.18 -6.80
N GLY A 297 -27.21 -9.84 -5.71
CA GLY A 297 -25.86 -9.87 -5.23
C GLY A 297 -25.10 -11.13 -5.68
N ALA A 298 -23.78 -11.13 -5.54
CA ALA A 298 -22.97 -12.32 -5.77
C ALA A 298 -22.02 -12.53 -4.58
N LEU A 299 -22.02 -13.72 -4.04
CA LEU A 299 -21.13 -14.13 -2.95
C LEU A 299 -20.26 -15.29 -3.40
N SER A 300 -18.98 -15.22 -3.09
CA SER A 300 -18.03 -16.31 -3.24
C SER A 300 -17.32 -16.56 -1.92
N ALA A 301 -17.05 -17.82 -1.62
CA ALA A 301 -16.36 -18.22 -0.39
C ALA A 301 -15.26 -19.25 -0.67
N GLY A 302 -14.20 -19.24 0.14
CA GLY A 302 -13.10 -20.16 -0.01
C GLY A 302 -11.87 -19.79 0.81
N LEU A 303 -10.71 -19.95 0.22
CA LEU A 303 -9.42 -19.70 0.84
C LEU A 303 -8.61 -18.65 0.06
N MET A 304 -7.88 -17.86 0.84
CA MET A 304 -6.81 -16.99 0.33
C MET A 304 -5.54 -17.20 1.15
N LYS A 305 -4.41 -16.78 0.60
CA LYS A 305 -3.11 -16.71 1.29
C LYS A 305 -2.45 -15.38 0.92
N ASP A 306 -2.07 -14.61 1.93
CA ASP A 306 -1.37 -13.33 1.75
C ASP A 306 -2.07 -12.39 0.74
N PHE A 307 -3.41 -12.30 0.83
CA PHE A 307 -4.31 -11.54 -0.05
C PHE A 307 -4.43 -12.06 -1.49
N GLU A 308 -3.80 -13.17 -1.82
CA GLU A 308 -4.00 -13.87 -3.08
C GLU A 308 -5.06 -14.96 -2.94
N VAL A 309 -5.97 -15.03 -3.90
CA VAL A 309 -7.01 -16.05 -3.93
C VAL A 309 -6.37 -17.42 -4.21
N VAL A 310 -6.55 -18.36 -3.31
CA VAL A 310 -6.19 -19.76 -3.50
C VAL A 310 -7.32 -20.52 -4.19
N LYS A 311 -8.54 -20.40 -3.65
CA LYS A 311 -9.75 -21.00 -4.23
C LYS A 311 -10.98 -20.23 -3.78
N LEU A 312 -11.87 -19.91 -4.72
CA LEU A 312 -13.19 -19.35 -4.46
C LEU A 312 -14.26 -20.17 -5.15
N ASN A 313 -15.36 -20.40 -4.43
CA ASN A 313 -16.56 -21.05 -4.94
C ASN A 313 -17.72 -20.06 -4.87
N GLY A 314 -18.41 -19.86 -5.99
CA GLY A 314 -19.61 -19.03 -6.05
C GLY A 314 -20.80 -19.70 -5.36
N LEU A 315 -21.68 -18.88 -4.80
CA LEU A 315 -22.90 -19.30 -4.11
C LEU A 315 -24.15 -18.85 -4.89
N GLU A 316 -25.19 -19.67 -4.84
CA GLU A 316 -26.50 -19.34 -5.38
C GLU A 316 -27.26 -18.41 -4.43
N PRO A 317 -28.08 -17.47 -4.95
CA PRO A 317 -28.94 -16.64 -4.11
C PRO A 317 -29.81 -17.45 -3.15
N ALA A 318 -30.03 -16.90 -1.94
CA ALA A 318 -30.83 -17.51 -0.89
C ALA A 318 -31.45 -16.43 -0.02
N GLY A 319 -32.76 -16.23 -0.11
CA GLY A 319 -33.51 -15.27 0.70
C GLY A 319 -33.61 -15.66 2.18
N ASP A 320 -33.57 -16.95 2.48
CA ASP A 320 -33.50 -17.51 3.82
C ASP A 320 -32.14 -18.14 4.09
N TRP A 321 -31.86 -18.46 5.37
CA TRP A 321 -30.62 -19.13 5.76
C TRP A 321 -30.43 -20.45 5.01
N LYS A 322 -29.31 -20.56 4.30
CA LYS A 322 -28.92 -21.75 3.52
C LYS A 322 -27.52 -22.20 3.94
N PHE A 323 -27.37 -23.51 4.12
CA PHE A 323 -26.08 -24.12 4.41
C PHE A 323 -25.25 -24.31 3.16
N ALA A 324 -23.95 -23.98 3.24
CA ALA A 324 -22.96 -24.28 2.22
C ALA A 324 -21.81 -25.10 2.79
N SER A 325 -21.28 -26.00 1.99
CA SER A 325 -20.10 -26.80 2.35
C SER A 325 -19.25 -27.02 1.11
N PHE A 326 -17.95 -26.76 1.21
CA PHE A 326 -16.98 -26.90 0.14
C PHE A 326 -15.84 -27.83 0.56
N ASP A 327 -15.56 -28.83 -0.25
CA ASP A 327 -14.35 -29.65 -0.15
C ASP A 327 -13.19 -28.84 -0.76
N LEU A 328 -12.20 -28.54 0.06
CA LEU A 328 -10.99 -27.77 -0.29
C LEU A 328 -9.72 -28.64 -0.20
N SER A 329 -9.88 -29.98 -0.22
CA SER A 329 -8.80 -30.96 -0.04
C SER A 329 -7.77 -30.95 -1.19
N ASP A 330 -8.10 -30.34 -2.33
CA ASP A 330 -7.19 -30.12 -3.45
C ASP A 330 -6.17 -28.99 -3.20
N GLN A 331 -6.32 -28.26 -2.09
CA GLN A 331 -5.42 -27.15 -1.71
C GLN A 331 -4.26 -27.66 -0.87
N THR A 332 -3.42 -28.51 -1.47
CA THR A 332 -2.22 -29.06 -0.84
C THR A 332 -0.99 -28.18 -1.10
N GLY A 333 -0.03 -28.20 -0.18
CA GLY A 333 1.28 -27.54 -0.34
C GLY A 333 1.33 -26.10 0.17
N ILE A 334 0.27 -25.60 0.82
CA ILE A 334 0.30 -24.31 1.54
C ILE A 334 0.33 -24.56 3.05
N ASP A 335 1.10 -23.76 3.77
CA ASP A 335 1.27 -23.94 5.21
C ASP A 335 0.07 -23.41 6.00
N TYR A 336 -0.45 -22.25 5.57
CA TYR A 336 -1.61 -21.60 6.19
C TYR A 336 -2.49 -20.98 5.11
N ALA A 337 -3.74 -20.76 5.45
CA ALA A 337 -4.70 -20.00 4.64
C ALA A 337 -5.63 -19.18 5.54
N GLN A 338 -6.36 -18.28 4.91
CA GLN A 338 -7.42 -17.48 5.50
C GLN A 338 -8.74 -17.90 4.85
N VAL A 339 -9.78 -18.10 5.65
CA VAL A 339 -11.14 -18.20 5.11
C VAL A 339 -11.52 -16.84 4.55
N THR A 340 -12.05 -16.81 3.34
CA THR A 340 -12.45 -15.56 2.69
C THR A 340 -13.84 -15.62 2.12
N PHE A 341 -14.53 -14.48 2.21
CA PHE A 341 -15.80 -14.21 1.56
C PHE A 341 -15.65 -12.96 0.71
N ARG A 342 -16.08 -13.06 -0.55
CA ARG A 342 -16.09 -11.92 -1.47
C ARG A 342 -17.52 -11.66 -1.91
N TYR A 343 -18.04 -10.51 -1.52
CA TYR A 343 -19.38 -10.07 -1.86
C TYR A 343 -19.34 -8.95 -2.88
N VAL A 344 -20.06 -9.13 -3.99
CA VAL A 344 -20.41 -8.06 -4.93
C VAL A 344 -21.81 -7.60 -4.56
N ALA A 345 -21.93 -6.36 -4.08
CA ALA A 345 -23.14 -5.86 -3.47
C ALA A 345 -24.35 -5.85 -4.42
N GLY A 346 -25.44 -6.41 -3.93
CA GLY A 346 -26.79 -6.26 -4.47
C GLY A 346 -27.52 -5.08 -3.85
N SER A 347 -28.85 -5.14 -3.85
CA SER A 347 -29.72 -4.13 -3.23
C SER A 347 -29.83 -4.27 -1.70
N GLU A 348 -29.53 -5.43 -1.15
CA GLU A 348 -29.61 -5.78 0.24
C GLU A 348 -28.28 -6.37 0.74
N PRO A 349 -27.99 -6.35 2.05
CA PRO A 349 -26.82 -7.01 2.61
C PRO A 349 -26.84 -8.53 2.38
N CYS A 350 -25.66 -9.14 2.31
CA CYS A 350 -25.55 -10.58 2.54
C CYS A 350 -25.21 -10.87 4.01
N TYR A 351 -25.57 -12.05 4.49
CA TYR A 351 -25.31 -12.49 5.86
C TYR A 351 -24.58 -13.80 5.87
N ILE A 352 -23.67 -13.97 6.84
CA ILE A 352 -22.85 -15.16 7.02
C ILE A 352 -22.82 -15.50 8.51
N ASP A 353 -22.96 -16.80 8.84
CA ASP A 353 -22.99 -17.28 10.21
C ASP A 353 -22.44 -18.69 10.33
N ASP A 354 -22.08 -19.11 11.55
CA ASP A 354 -21.61 -20.46 11.88
C ASP A 354 -20.52 -20.98 10.93
N ILE A 355 -19.44 -20.22 10.79
CA ILE A 355 -18.32 -20.58 9.91
C ILE A 355 -17.49 -21.67 10.58
N GLU A 356 -17.22 -22.76 9.86
CA GLU A 356 -16.36 -23.83 10.31
C GLU A 356 -15.36 -24.24 9.22
N LEU A 357 -14.08 -24.32 9.58
CA LEU A 357 -13.03 -24.93 8.76
C LEU A 357 -12.45 -26.12 9.52
N THR A 358 -12.60 -27.31 8.95
CA THR A 358 -12.16 -28.56 9.58
C THR A 358 -11.29 -29.42 8.67
N ALA A 359 -10.48 -30.26 9.26
CA ALA A 359 -9.69 -31.27 8.55
C ALA A 359 -10.51 -32.56 8.23
N THR A 360 -11.71 -32.68 8.75
CA THR A 360 -12.61 -33.82 8.52
C THR A 360 -13.97 -33.28 8.14
N PRO A 361 -14.59 -33.80 7.04
CA PRO A 361 -15.96 -33.39 6.72
C PRO A 361 -16.88 -33.75 7.89
N LEU A 362 -17.63 -32.74 8.36
CA LEU A 362 -18.80 -33.01 9.15
C LEU A 362 -19.67 -33.96 8.30
N SER A 363 -19.91 -35.16 8.76
CA SER A 363 -20.94 -35.99 8.14
C SER A 363 -22.24 -35.22 8.31
N LEU A 364 -22.82 -34.74 7.21
CA LEU A 364 -24.19 -34.27 7.14
C LEU A 364 -25.10 -35.48 7.38
N ASP A 365 -25.05 -36.05 8.58
CA ASP A 365 -26.19 -36.77 9.09
C ASP A 365 -27.25 -35.70 9.38
N THR A 366 -28.17 -35.58 8.43
CA THR A 366 -29.35 -34.70 8.48
C THR A 366 -30.33 -35.10 9.59
N THR A 367 -29.94 -35.95 10.48
CA THR A 367 -30.52 -36.21 11.78
C THR A 367 -29.50 -35.83 12.84
N VAL A 368 -29.52 -34.59 13.30
CA VAL A 368 -29.14 -34.30 14.68
C VAL A 368 -30.20 -35.05 15.52
N GLU A 369 -30.02 -36.32 15.74
CA GLU A 369 -30.68 -36.99 16.87
C GLU A 369 -30.13 -36.27 18.10
N HIS A 370 -30.93 -35.37 18.64
CA HIS A 370 -30.64 -34.81 19.96
C HIS A 370 -30.39 -36.01 20.89
N PRO A 371 -29.21 -36.07 21.56
CA PRO A 371 -28.86 -37.21 22.33
C PRO A 371 -30.02 -37.53 23.31
N THR A 372 -30.66 -38.66 23.10
CA THR A 372 -31.80 -39.05 23.90
C THR A 372 -31.35 -39.48 25.27
N VAL A 373 -32.14 -39.17 26.30
CA VAL A 373 -31.86 -39.65 27.67
C VAL A 373 -32.06 -41.15 27.75
N VAL A 374 -30.96 -41.86 27.94
CA VAL A 374 -30.95 -43.33 28.00
C VAL A 374 -31.08 -43.85 29.43
N ALA A 375 -30.76 -43.08 30.44
CA ALA A 375 -30.92 -43.42 31.84
C ALA A 375 -31.02 -42.17 32.73
N ARG A 376 -31.75 -42.27 33.82
CA ARG A 376 -31.87 -41.20 34.85
C ARG A 376 -31.51 -41.78 36.20
N TYR A 377 -30.77 -40.98 36.98
CA TYR A 377 -30.33 -41.36 38.31
C TYR A 377 -30.65 -40.21 39.30
N SER A 378 -31.06 -40.59 40.52
CA SER A 378 -31.10 -39.67 41.65
C SER A 378 -29.67 -39.25 42.07
N VAL A 379 -29.52 -38.23 42.88
CA VAL A 379 -28.23 -37.83 43.48
C VAL A 379 -27.57 -38.94 44.32
N ALA A 380 -28.36 -39.95 44.78
CA ALA A 380 -27.89 -41.14 45.49
C ALA A 380 -27.44 -42.26 44.54
N GLY A 381 -27.45 -42.04 43.21
CA GLY A 381 -27.07 -43.04 42.21
C GLY A 381 -28.12 -44.10 41.90
N GLN A 382 -29.36 -43.98 42.39
CA GLN A 382 -30.45 -44.89 42.10
C GLN A 382 -31.09 -44.58 40.75
N CYS A 383 -31.34 -45.55 39.92
CA CYS A 383 -32.09 -45.39 38.67
C CYS A 383 -33.52 -44.93 38.98
N VAL A 384 -33.96 -43.86 38.33
CA VAL A 384 -35.29 -43.28 38.54
C VAL A 384 -36.01 -43.09 37.21
N ASP A 385 -37.35 -43.09 37.27
CA ASP A 385 -38.22 -42.90 36.12
C ASP A 385 -38.49 -41.40 35.84
N GLU A 386 -39.27 -41.17 34.81
CA GLU A 386 -39.64 -39.77 34.39
C GLU A 386 -40.52 -39.02 35.37
N ASN A 387 -41.17 -39.71 36.33
CA ASN A 387 -42.06 -39.08 37.33
C ASN A 387 -41.33 -38.70 38.62
N TYR A 388 -40.04 -39.03 38.75
CA TYR A 388 -39.25 -38.65 39.92
C TYR A 388 -39.15 -37.15 40.07
N ARG A 389 -39.36 -36.66 41.29
CA ARG A 389 -39.23 -35.26 41.66
C ARG A 389 -37.95 -35.04 42.46
N GLY A 390 -37.13 -34.09 42.02
CA GLY A 390 -35.87 -33.74 42.65
C GLY A 390 -34.74 -33.54 41.64
N VAL A 391 -33.52 -33.60 42.13
CA VAL A 391 -32.33 -33.48 41.26
C VAL A 391 -32.08 -34.80 40.56
N VAL A 392 -32.06 -34.76 39.23
CA VAL A 392 -31.85 -35.91 38.37
C VAL A 392 -30.56 -35.76 37.58
N ILE A 393 -29.78 -36.83 37.50
CA ILE A 393 -28.62 -36.93 36.61
C ILE A 393 -29.06 -37.75 35.39
N GLU A 394 -29.10 -37.10 34.23
CA GLU A 394 -29.52 -37.74 32.97
C GLU A 394 -28.27 -38.16 32.18
N ARG A 395 -28.17 -39.45 31.86
CA ARG A 395 -27.19 -39.99 30.93
C ARG A 395 -27.81 -40.06 29.54
N ARG A 396 -27.12 -39.50 28.56
CA ARG A 396 -27.57 -39.43 27.16
C ARG A 396 -26.92 -40.48 26.28
N SER A 397 -27.50 -40.70 25.12
CA SER A 397 -27.06 -41.72 24.14
C SER A 397 -25.63 -41.48 23.61
N ASP A 398 -25.14 -40.22 23.63
CA ASP A 398 -23.81 -39.82 23.26
C ASP A 398 -22.77 -39.97 24.39
N GLY A 399 -23.20 -40.51 25.55
CA GLY A 399 -22.36 -40.68 26.74
C GLY A 399 -22.25 -39.41 27.62
N THR A 400 -22.81 -38.28 27.23
CA THR A 400 -22.82 -37.07 28.04
C THR A 400 -23.75 -37.21 29.24
N VAL A 401 -23.50 -36.41 30.29
CA VAL A 401 -24.29 -36.41 31.52
C VAL A 401 -24.77 -34.98 31.78
N ALA A 402 -26.07 -34.82 31.99
CA ALA A 402 -26.66 -33.54 32.34
C ALA A 402 -27.36 -33.62 33.71
N LYS A 403 -27.37 -32.52 34.47
CA LYS A 403 -28.10 -32.36 35.72
C LYS A 403 -29.33 -31.53 35.48
N SER A 404 -30.50 -32.03 35.83
CA SER A 404 -31.78 -31.32 35.77
C SER A 404 -32.50 -31.39 37.12
N ILE A 405 -33.41 -30.46 37.38
CA ILE A 405 -34.31 -30.46 38.53
C ILE A 405 -35.70 -30.67 37.97
N ARG A 406 -36.41 -31.66 38.49
CA ARG A 406 -37.78 -32.03 38.07
C ARG A 406 -38.78 -31.90 39.16
#